data_ea3077381bc1fd0b78c73c2e29fef59a
#
_entry.id   ea3077381bc1fd0b78c73c2e29fef59a
#
_cell.length_a   1.000
_cell.length_b   1.000
_cell.length_c   1.000
_cell.angle_alpha   90.00
_cell.angle_beta   90.00
_cell.angle_gamma   90.00
#
_symmetry.space_group_name_H-M   'P 1'
#
loop_
_entity.id
_entity.type
_entity.pdbx_description
1 polymer ?
#
loop_
_entity_poly.entity_id
_entity_poly.type
_entity_poly.pdbx_seq_one_letter_code
_entity_poly.pdbx_strand_id
1 'polypeptide(L)'
;NTVKVTVDLMDNRRQVMCSMTHTVVPNDILIRHIGFSHVTPYTTIQAAKDTTKCIHIAYVAEGYTEAEMDVFLKDVKLANEAMFSHEPFKELRDRFNVVAVCSPSAESGTSEPSKGVWKSTALGSHFDTFYSDRYLTTLNLKDLHNVLAGTPYEHIIVLVNTSEYGGGGILNSYNLSMTHHPLFQKVVVHEFGHSFAGLADEYAYEQEQLSIHPLDIEP
;
A
#
# COMPACT_ATOMS: atom_id res chain seq x y z
N ASN A 1 -12.49 24.18 12.70
CA ASN A 1 -11.06 23.97 12.46
C ASN A 1 -10.81 24.01 10.95
N THR A 2 -9.75 24.67 10.52
CA THR A 2 -9.32 24.71 9.11
C THR A 2 -8.11 23.81 8.94
N VAL A 3 -7.96 23.21 7.74
CA VAL A 3 -6.78 22.42 7.35
C VAL A 3 -6.00 23.23 6.32
N LYS A 4 -4.69 23.39 6.52
CA LYS A 4 -3.80 23.96 5.52
C LYS A 4 -3.06 22.83 4.80
N VAL A 5 -3.18 22.82 3.48
CA VAL A 5 -2.45 21.91 2.61
C VAL A 5 -1.39 22.71 1.87
N THR A 6 -0.12 22.39 2.08
CA THR A 6 0.98 23.03 1.36
C THR A 6 1.58 22.03 0.40
N VAL A 7 1.77 22.45 -0.83
CA VAL A 7 2.45 21.69 -1.88
C VAL A 7 3.74 22.42 -2.23
N ASP A 8 4.86 21.74 -2.03
CA ASP A 8 6.19 22.25 -2.34
C ASP A 8 6.71 21.57 -3.61
N LEU A 9 7.13 22.36 -4.57
CA LEU A 9 7.92 21.89 -5.71
C LEU A 9 9.39 21.97 -5.31
N MET A 10 10.06 20.85 -5.32
CA MET A 10 11.46 20.73 -4.93
C MET A 10 12.35 20.45 -6.13
N ASP A 11 13.58 20.88 -6.07
CA ASP A 11 14.63 20.46 -7.01
C ASP A 11 15.16 19.06 -6.61
N ASN A 12 16.07 18.53 -7.42
CA ASN A 12 16.72 17.23 -7.17
C ASN A 12 17.64 17.20 -5.93
N ARG A 13 17.87 18.34 -5.28
CA ARG A 13 18.57 18.48 -4.00
C ARG A 13 17.62 18.71 -2.83
N ARG A 14 16.32 18.48 -3.04
CA ARG A 14 15.25 18.70 -2.06
C ARG A 14 15.13 20.14 -1.57
N GLN A 15 15.62 21.12 -2.35
CA GLN A 15 15.39 22.52 -2.04
C GLN A 15 14.06 22.97 -2.60
N VAL A 16 13.27 23.65 -1.80
CA VAL A 16 11.97 24.16 -2.24
C VAL A 16 12.17 25.25 -3.27
N MET A 17 11.73 25.02 -4.48
CA MET A 17 11.75 25.98 -5.58
C MET A 17 10.53 26.91 -5.56
N CYS A 18 9.38 26.37 -5.26
CA CYS A 18 8.16 27.13 -5.02
C CYS A 18 7.21 26.37 -4.09
N SER A 19 6.33 27.11 -3.46
CA SER A 19 5.36 26.57 -2.50
C SER A 19 4.00 27.21 -2.72
N MET A 20 2.96 26.41 -2.63
CA MET A 20 1.58 26.87 -2.66
C MET A 20 0.82 26.30 -1.48
N THR A 21 0.12 27.17 -0.74
CA THR A 21 -0.70 26.74 0.38
C THR A 21 -2.18 26.97 0.05
N HIS A 22 -2.99 25.94 0.23
CA HIS A 22 -4.44 25.99 0.15
C HIS A 22 -5.06 25.77 1.52
N THR A 23 -6.05 26.61 1.87
CA THR A 23 -6.78 26.46 3.12
C THR A 23 -8.11 25.78 2.86
N VAL A 24 -8.31 24.61 3.44
CA VAL A 24 -9.55 23.85 3.37
C VAL A 24 -10.40 24.22 4.59
N VAL A 25 -11.59 24.69 4.34
CA VAL A 25 -12.61 24.96 5.37
C VAL A 25 -13.61 23.80 5.34
N PRO A 26 -13.63 22.88 6.30
CA PRO A 26 -14.44 21.66 6.22
C PRO A 26 -15.96 21.89 6.04
N ASN A 27 -16.45 23.06 6.46
CA ASN A 27 -17.85 23.42 6.32
C ASN A 27 -18.16 24.23 5.04
N ASP A 28 -17.21 24.33 4.11
CA ASP A 28 -17.44 24.98 2.82
C ASP A 28 -18.43 24.15 2.01
N ILE A 29 -19.34 24.84 1.30
CA ILE A 29 -20.38 24.22 0.46
C ILE A 29 -19.79 23.33 -0.66
N LEU A 30 -18.56 23.60 -1.08
CA LEU A 30 -17.85 22.83 -2.09
C LEU A 30 -17.19 21.55 -1.54
N ILE A 31 -17.12 21.41 -0.21
CA ILE A 31 -16.58 20.22 0.42
C ILE A 31 -17.65 19.12 0.45
N ARG A 32 -17.39 18.04 -0.27
CA ARG A 32 -18.20 16.84 -0.19
C ARG A 32 -17.77 16.03 1.03
N HIS A 33 -18.64 15.95 2.03
CA HIS A 33 -18.46 15.02 3.12
C HIS A 33 -18.79 13.61 2.63
N ILE A 34 -17.78 12.80 2.46
CA ILE A 34 -17.94 11.35 2.26
C ILE A 34 -18.18 10.81 3.66
N GLY A 35 -19.45 10.71 4.06
CA GLY A 35 -19.82 10.31 5.40
C GLY A 35 -19.44 8.86 5.68
N PHE A 36 -19.35 8.51 6.95
CA PHE A 36 -19.10 7.13 7.45
C PHE A 36 -20.25 6.15 7.16
N SER A 37 -21.20 6.53 6.29
CA SER A 37 -22.37 5.71 5.95
C SER A 37 -22.04 4.44 5.15
N HIS A 38 -20.84 4.35 4.60
CA HIS A 38 -20.37 3.20 3.81
C HIS A 38 -18.91 2.89 4.14
N VAL A 39 -18.67 2.47 5.39
CA VAL A 39 -17.37 1.95 5.77
C VAL A 39 -17.22 0.54 5.19
N THR A 40 -16.17 0.30 4.44
CA THR A 40 -15.84 -1.05 3.97
C THR A 40 -15.64 -1.97 5.19
N PRO A 41 -16.25 -3.15 5.24
CA PRO A 41 -16.09 -4.06 6.35
C PRO A 41 -14.60 -4.35 6.63
N TYR A 42 -14.21 -4.24 7.89
CA TYR A 42 -12.85 -4.59 8.30
C TYR A 42 -12.84 -5.40 9.60
N THR A 43 -11.78 -6.16 9.78
CA THR A 43 -11.56 -6.99 10.97
C THR A 43 -10.23 -6.61 11.62
N THR A 44 -10.21 -6.48 12.93
CA THR A 44 -8.95 -6.30 13.69
C THR A 44 -8.17 -7.60 13.72
N ILE A 45 -6.95 -7.56 13.19
CA ILE A 45 -6.00 -8.70 13.15
C ILE A 45 -5.10 -8.68 14.39
N GLN A 46 -4.66 -7.47 14.78
CA GLN A 46 -3.80 -7.25 15.92
C GLN A 46 -4.18 -5.93 16.58
N ALA A 47 -4.35 -5.93 17.88
CA ALA A 47 -4.59 -4.72 18.64
C ALA A 47 -3.31 -4.24 19.33
N ALA A 48 -3.01 -2.96 19.23
CA ALA A 48 -1.95 -2.33 19.98
C ALA A 48 -2.28 -2.32 21.48
N LYS A 49 -1.24 -2.29 22.32
CA LYS A 49 -1.40 -2.18 23.77
C LYS A 49 -1.95 -0.82 24.20
N ASP A 50 -1.56 0.24 23.51
CA ASP A 50 -2.08 1.60 23.68
C ASP A 50 -2.58 2.11 22.32
N THR A 51 -3.89 2.09 22.14
CA THR A 51 -4.53 2.52 20.87
C THR A 51 -4.48 4.02 20.63
N THR A 52 -4.07 4.82 21.62
CA THR A 52 -3.92 6.28 21.49
C THR A 52 -2.54 6.70 20.97
N LYS A 53 -1.58 5.77 21.00
CA LYS A 53 -0.18 6.00 20.63
C LYS A 53 0.39 4.81 19.88
N CYS A 54 -0.31 4.36 18.87
CA CYS A 54 0.09 3.23 18.05
C CYS A 54 0.16 3.63 16.57
N ILE A 55 0.84 2.82 15.79
CA ILE A 55 0.88 2.92 14.34
C ILE A 55 -0.24 2.03 13.79
N HIS A 56 -1.01 2.55 12.85
CA HIS A 56 -2.10 1.83 12.22
C HIS A 56 -1.71 1.28 10.85
N ILE A 57 -1.82 -0.04 10.67
CA ILE A 57 -1.61 -0.72 9.40
C ILE A 57 -2.96 -1.27 8.91
N ALA A 58 -3.30 -0.99 7.66
CA ALA A 58 -4.45 -1.59 6.99
C ALA A 58 -3.98 -2.53 5.86
N TYR A 59 -4.31 -3.81 5.98
CA TYR A 59 -4.27 -4.73 4.84
C TYR A 59 -5.54 -4.57 4.03
N VAL A 60 -5.43 -4.44 2.72
CA VAL A 60 -6.56 -4.23 1.79
C VAL A 60 -6.63 -5.39 0.81
N ALA A 61 -7.84 -5.95 0.64
CA ALA A 61 -8.06 -7.03 -0.32
C ALA A 61 -8.08 -6.49 -1.75
N GLU A 62 -7.34 -7.15 -2.66
CA GLU A 62 -7.34 -6.85 -4.08
C GLU A 62 -7.36 -8.13 -4.91
N GLY A 63 -8.29 -8.23 -5.86
CA GLY A 63 -8.46 -9.44 -6.67
C GLY A 63 -9.08 -10.63 -5.94
N TYR A 64 -9.59 -10.45 -4.72
CA TYR A 64 -10.40 -11.44 -4.03
C TYR A 64 -11.88 -11.14 -4.25
N THR A 65 -12.64 -12.12 -4.70
CA THR A 65 -14.10 -12.03 -4.76
C THR A 65 -14.71 -12.13 -3.36
N GLU A 66 -16.01 -11.85 -3.23
CA GLU A 66 -16.74 -12.01 -1.97
C GLU A 66 -16.58 -13.43 -1.39
N ALA A 67 -16.59 -14.45 -2.25
CA ALA A 67 -16.43 -15.86 -1.85
C ALA A 67 -14.99 -16.18 -1.38
N GLU A 68 -14.02 -15.34 -1.68
CA GLU A 68 -12.60 -15.54 -1.34
C GLU A 68 -12.14 -14.71 -0.14
N MET A 69 -13.05 -14.00 0.54
CA MET A 69 -12.67 -13.18 1.71
C MET A 69 -12.06 -13.99 2.85
N ASP A 70 -12.47 -15.24 3.04
CA ASP A 70 -11.84 -16.13 4.02
C ASP A 70 -10.39 -16.50 3.64
N VAL A 71 -10.08 -16.55 2.34
CA VAL A 71 -8.72 -16.78 1.83
C VAL A 71 -7.90 -15.52 2.11
N PHE A 72 -8.41 -14.35 1.76
CA PHE A 72 -7.77 -13.06 2.09
C PHE A 72 -7.40 -12.94 3.56
N LEU A 73 -8.34 -13.25 4.48
CA LEU A 73 -8.08 -13.17 5.92
C LEU A 73 -7.00 -14.16 6.40
N LYS A 74 -6.84 -15.30 5.73
CA LYS A 74 -5.71 -16.22 5.99
C LYS A 74 -4.40 -15.63 5.50
N ASP A 75 -4.39 -15.04 4.30
CA ASP A 75 -3.21 -14.42 3.72
C ASP A 75 -2.76 -13.21 4.54
N VAL A 76 -3.70 -12.39 5.05
CA VAL A 76 -3.39 -11.32 6.02
C VAL A 76 -2.68 -11.85 7.24
N LYS A 77 -3.15 -12.95 7.83
CA LYS A 77 -2.49 -13.53 9.00
C LYS A 77 -1.07 -13.98 8.69
N LEU A 78 -0.85 -14.61 7.53
CA LEU A 78 0.48 -15.02 7.08
C LEU A 78 1.41 -13.81 6.88
N ALA A 79 0.92 -12.76 6.23
CA ALA A 79 1.66 -11.50 6.03
C ALA A 79 2.02 -10.85 7.37
N ASN A 80 1.03 -10.75 8.28
CA ASN A 80 1.22 -10.15 9.59
C ASN A 80 2.25 -10.91 10.43
N GLU A 81 2.17 -12.23 10.47
CA GLU A 81 3.17 -13.03 11.19
C GLU A 81 4.56 -12.94 10.53
N ALA A 82 4.65 -12.90 9.21
CA ALA A 82 5.91 -12.68 8.51
C ALA A 82 6.53 -11.33 8.92
N MET A 83 5.77 -10.26 8.90
CA MET A 83 6.24 -8.92 9.27
C MET A 83 6.71 -8.87 10.72
N PHE A 84 5.89 -9.34 11.64
CA PHE A 84 6.20 -9.30 13.07
C PHE A 84 7.10 -10.46 13.55
N SER A 85 7.67 -11.23 12.64
CA SER A 85 8.78 -12.15 12.94
C SER A 85 10.16 -11.50 12.77
N HIS A 86 10.24 -10.33 12.13
CA HIS A 86 11.49 -9.59 11.85
C HIS A 86 11.68 -8.43 12.83
N GLU A 87 12.94 -8.20 13.23
CA GLU A 87 13.28 -6.99 13.97
C GLU A 87 13.33 -5.75 13.04
N PRO A 88 12.94 -4.58 13.52
CA PRO A 88 12.54 -4.24 14.89
C PRO A 88 11.05 -4.48 15.18
N PHE A 89 10.25 -4.89 14.20
CA PHE A 89 8.79 -5.05 14.33
C PHE A 89 8.40 -6.07 15.39
N LYS A 90 9.20 -7.12 15.55
CA LYS A 90 8.95 -8.17 16.55
C LYS A 90 8.95 -7.61 17.97
N GLU A 91 9.96 -6.84 18.36
CA GLU A 91 10.04 -6.19 19.68
C GLU A 91 8.99 -5.09 19.86
N LEU A 92 8.61 -4.44 18.77
CA LEU A 92 7.68 -3.31 18.76
C LEU A 92 6.24 -3.73 18.45
N ARG A 93 5.95 -5.03 18.38
CA ARG A 93 4.64 -5.56 17.96
C ARG A 93 3.47 -4.89 18.68
N ASP A 94 3.59 -4.65 19.98
CA ASP A 94 2.55 -4.01 20.82
C ASP A 94 2.27 -2.53 20.46
N ARG A 95 3.07 -1.95 19.57
CA ARG A 95 2.90 -0.58 19.08
C ARG A 95 2.05 -0.49 17.81
N PHE A 96 1.64 -1.61 17.25
CA PHE A 96 0.92 -1.65 15.99
C PHE A 96 -0.52 -2.13 16.18
N ASN A 97 -1.45 -1.35 15.64
CA ASN A 97 -2.84 -1.76 15.44
C ASN A 97 -3.01 -2.14 13.98
N VAL A 98 -3.47 -3.36 13.72
CA VAL A 98 -3.54 -3.92 12.37
C VAL A 98 -4.97 -4.35 12.05
N VAL A 99 -5.48 -3.89 10.93
CA VAL A 99 -6.81 -4.25 10.43
C VAL A 99 -6.73 -4.86 9.04
N ALA A 100 -7.69 -5.72 8.72
CA ALA A 100 -7.90 -6.29 7.40
C ALA A 100 -9.18 -5.72 6.81
N VAL A 101 -9.10 -5.03 5.70
CA VAL A 101 -10.22 -4.38 5.00
C VAL A 101 -10.70 -5.28 3.87
N CYS A 102 -11.93 -5.76 4.00
CA CYS A 102 -12.55 -6.69 3.07
C CYS A 102 -13.19 -5.93 1.91
N SER A 103 -12.43 -5.65 0.86
CA SER A 103 -12.89 -5.00 -0.38
C SER A 103 -13.04 -6.04 -1.50
N PRO A 104 -14.23 -6.61 -1.71
CA PRO A 104 -14.40 -7.65 -2.71
C PRO A 104 -14.27 -7.10 -4.12
N SER A 105 -13.55 -7.82 -4.96
CA SER A 105 -13.42 -7.59 -6.40
C SER A 105 -14.53 -8.31 -7.16
N ALA A 106 -14.89 -7.79 -8.33
CA ALA A 106 -15.85 -8.45 -9.20
C ALA A 106 -15.27 -9.73 -9.83
N GLU A 107 -13.96 -9.74 -10.06
CA GLU A 107 -13.22 -10.89 -10.62
C GLU A 107 -12.02 -11.25 -9.73
N SER A 108 -11.72 -12.55 -9.69
CA SER A 108 -10.55 -13.09 -9.00
C SER A 108 -9.27 -12.84 -9.80
N GLY A 109 -8.18 -12.49 -9.12
CA GLY A 109 -6.88 -12.26 -9.72
C GLY A 109 -6.57 -10.78 -9.98
N THR A 110 -5.59 -10.51 -10.84
CA THR A 110 -5.16 -9.17 -11.23
C THR A 110 -4.91 -9.09 -12.73
N SER A 111 -4.81 -7.87 -13.26
CA SER A 111 -4.53 -7.67 -14.68
C SER A 111 -3.07 -7.92 -15.02
N GLU A 112 -2.83 -8.55 -16.16
CA GLU A 112 -1.52 -8.82 -16.76
C GLU A 112 -1.51 -8.34 -18.21
N PRO A 113 -1.29 -7.03 -18.44
CA PRO A 113 -1.42 -6.41 -19.75
C PRO A 113 -0.58 -7.06 -20.84
N SER A 114 0.67 -7.44 -20.54
CA SER A 114 1.58 -8.14 -21.48
C SER A 114 1.05 -9.49 -21.95
N LYS A 115 0.20 -10.14 -21.13
CA LYS A 115 -0.47 -11.40 -21.47
C LYS A 115 -1.88 -11.18 -22.07
N GLY A 116 -2.31 -9.92 -22.22
CA GLY A 116 -3.66 -9.58 -22.66
C GLY A 116 -4.76 -9.91 -21.65
N VAL A 117 -4.42 -10.10 -20.38
CA VAL A 117 -5.37 -10.43 -19.31
C VAL A 117 -5.78 -9.15 -18.59
N TRP A 118 -7.08 -8.89 -18.60
CA TRP A 118 -7.70 -7.76 -17.93
C TRP A 118 -8.74 -8.24 -16.93
N LYS A 119 -8.70 -7.68 -15.71
CA LYS A 119 -9.56 -8.05 -14.60
C LYS A 119 -10.25 -6.84 -14.01
N SER A 120 -11.53 -6.99 -13.69
CA SER A 120 -12.29 -5.97 -12.95
C SER A 120 -12.13 -6.23 -11.45
N THR A 121 -11.17 -5.54 -10.84
CA THR A 121 -10.86 -5.69 -9.42
C THR A 121 -11.17 -4.43 -8.64
N ALA A 122 -11.19 -4.52 -7.31
CA ALA A 122 -11.57 -3.42 -6.42
C ALA A 122 -10.67 -2.17 -6.59
N LEU A 123 -9.39 -2.38 -6.82
CA LEU A 123 -8.40 -1.32 -6.95
C LEU A 123 -7.77 -1.23 -8.34
N GLY A 124 -8.13 -2.14 -9.27
CA GLY A 124 -7.59 -2.17 -10.62
C GLY A 124 -6.08 -2.37 -10.66
N SER A 125 -5.56 -3.24 -9.80
CA SER A 125 -4.14 -3.57 -9.80
C SER A 125 -3.71 -4.27 -11.09
N HIS A 126 -2.47 -4.02 -11.50
CA HIS A 126 -1.93 -4.63 -12.71
C HIS A 126 -0.41 -4.79 -12.62
N PHE A 127 0.08 -5.80 -13.32
CA PHE A 127 1.50 -5.96 -13.64
C PHE A 127 1.94 -5.02 -14.76
N ASP A 128 3.16 -5.14 -15.21
CA ASP A 128 3.77 -4.37 -16.32
C ASP A 128 3.86 -2.85 -16.07
N THR A 129 3.80 -2.41 -14.81
CA THR A 129 4.05 -1.02 -14.46
C THR A 129 5.49 -0.64 -14.83
N PHE A 130 5.67 0.51 -15.46
CA PHE A 130 6.95 0.96 -16.01
C PHE A 130 7.59 -0.03 -17.00
N TYR A 131 6.77 -0.81 -17.72
CA TYR A 131 7.20 -1.84 -18.67
C TYR A 131 8.04 -2.96 -18.05
N SER A 132 7.91 -3.17 -16.75
CA SER A 132 8.54 -4.28 -16.03
C SER A 132 7.47 -5.29 -15.58
N ASP A 133 7.65 -6.52 -16.00
CA ASP A 133 6.71 -7.63 -15.79
C ASP A 133 6.48 -7.98 -14.30
N ARG A 134 7.40 -7.63 -13.43
CA ARG A 134 7.33 -7.88 -11.98
C ARG A 134 6.74 -6.73 -11.17
N TYR A 135 6.67 -5.51 -11.72
CA TYR A 135 6.11 -4.39 -10.98
C TYR A 135 4.58 -4.46 -10.98
N LEU A 136 4.07 -4.71 -9.77
CA LEU A 136 2.65 -4.78 -9.48
C LEU A 136 2.23 -3.51 -8.75
N THR A 137 1.35 -2.72 -9.34
CA THR A 137 0.85 -1.46 -8.75
C THR A 137 -0.62 -1.22 -9.02
N THR A 138 -1.17 -0.17 -8.44
CA THR A 138 -2.44 0.43 -8.86
C THR A 138 -2.28 1.93 -9.04
N LEU A 139 -2.90 2.48 -10.08
CA LEU A 139 -3.00 3.92 -10.29
C LEU A 139 -4.29 4.51 -9.71
N ASN A 140 -5.19 3.67 -9.22
CA ASN A 140 -6.50 4.07 -8.71
C ASN A 140 -6.44 4.48 -7.23
N LEU A 141 -5.59 5.44 -6.89
CA LEU A 141 -5.42 5.93 -5.52
C LEU A 141 -6.71 6.45 -4.90
N LYS A 142 -7.59 7.05 -5.71
CA LYS A 142 -8.89 7.50 -5.25
C LYS A 142 -9.74 6.32 -4.73
N ASP A 143 -9.75 5.20 -5.45
CA ASP A 143 -10.55 4.04 -5.06
C ASP A 143 -9.93 3.35 -3.84
N LEU A 144 -8.60 3.29 -3.75
CA LEU A 144 -7.89 2.82 -2.56
C LEU A 144 -8.28 3.62 -1.31
N HIS A 145 -8.26 4.95 -1.38
CA HIS A 145 -8.64 5.77 -0.25
C HIS A 145 -10.15 5.79 0.02
N ASN A 146 -10.99 5.58 -1.01
CA ASN A 146 -12.43 5.38 -0.82
C ASN A 146 -12.73 4.09 -0.06
N VAL A 147 -12.04 2.99 -0.39
CA VAL A 147 -12.14 1.70 0.31
C VAL A 147 -11.71 1.84 1.78
N LEU A 148 -10.71 2.65 2.07
CA LEU A 148 -10.19 2.90 3.40
C LEU A 148 -10.96 3.97 4.20
N ALA A 149 -11.96 4.63 3.60
CA ALA A 149 -12.71 5.68 4.27
C ALA A 149 -13.41 5.16 5.54
N GLY A 150 -13.10 5.77 6.69
CA GLY A 150 -13.62 5.36 7.99
C GLY A 150 -12.84 4.23 8.68
N THR A 151 -11.80 3.71 8.04
CA THR A 151 -10.88 2.72 8.63
C THR A 151 -9.69 3.45 9.28
N PRO A 152 -9.19 3.02 10.44
CA PRO A 152 -7.96 3.57 11.00
C PRO A 152 -6.75 3.05 10.22
N TYR A 153 -5.99 3.92 9.56
CA TYR A 153 -4.76 3.56 8.86
C TYR A 153 -3.77 4.72 8.80
N GLU A 154 -2.50 4.40 8.78
CA GLU A 154 -1.36 5.27 8.48
C GLU A 154 -0.51 4.64 7.38
N HIS A 155 -0.40 3.30 7.39
CA HIS A 155 0.29 2.52 6.38
C HIS A 155 -0.66 1.53 5.71
N ILE A 156 -0.51 1.38 4.41
CA ILE A 156 -1.41 0.60 3.56
C ILE A 156 -0.62 -0.53 2.91
N ILE A 157 -1.09 -1.76 3.09
CA ILE A 157 -0.55 -2.95 2.44
C ILE A 157 -1.67 -3.59 1.63
N VAL A 158 -1.56 -3.59 0.33
CA VAL A 158 -2.52 -4.22 -0.56
C VAL A 158 -2.07 -5.65 -0.84
N LEU A 159 -2.89 -6.62 -0.47
CA LEU A 159 -2.65 -8.03 -0.79
C LEU A 159 -3.41 -8.42 -2.05
N VAL A 160 -2.66 -8.86 -3.05
CA VAL A 160 -3.18 -9.17 -4.38
C VAL A 160 -3.30 -10.67 -4.58
N ASN A 161 -4.50 -11.12 -4.92
CA ASN A 161 -4.82 -12.52 -5.16
C ASN A 161 -4.18 -13.03 -6.45
N THR A 162 -2.90 -13.34 -6.42
CA THR A 162 -2.17 -13.88 -7.57
C THR A 162 -0.99 -14.75 -7.12
N SER A 163 -0.66 -15.75 -7.94
CA SER A 163 0.53 -16.57 -7.79
C SER A 163 1.72 -16.07 -8.63
N GLU A 164 1.50 -15.09 -9.51
CA GLU A 164 2.59 -14.47 -10.27
C GLU A 164 3.49 -13.67 -9.36
N TYR A 165 4.80 -13.76 -9.59
CA TYR A 165 5.77 -13.02 -8.80
C TYR A 165 5.70 -11.53 -9.08
N GLY A 166 5.55 -10.73 -8.02
CA GLY A 166 5.60 -9.28 -8.13
C GLY A 166 5.24 -8.58 -6.83
N GLY A 167 5.62 -7.35 -6.78
CA GLY A 167 5.34 -6.43 -5.68
C GLY A 167 5.65 -5.01 -6.10
N GLY A 168 5.45 -4.08 -5.21
CA GLY A 168 5.78 -2.68 -5.40
C GLY A 168 5.56 -1.88 -4.11
N GLY A 169 6.59 -1.17 -3.67
CA GLY A 169 6.54 -0.30 -2.50
C GLY A 169 6.72 1.16 -2.89
N ILE A 170 5.76 2.00 -2.54
CA ILE A 170 5.79 3.43 -2.83
C ILE A 170 5.90 4.19 -1.52
N LEU A 171 7.03 4.87 -1.34
CA LEU A 171 7.32 5.63 -0.12
C LEU A 171 6.18 6.59 0.23
N ASN A 172 5.79 6.59 1.51
CA ASN A 172 4.71 7.42 2.06
C ASN A 172 3.35 7.27 1.35
N SER A 173 3.12 6.14 0.68
CA SER A 173 1.85 5.88 0.00
C SER A 173 1.31 4.50 0.36
N TYR A 174 1.67 3.46 -0.37
CA TYR A 174 1.22 2.10 -0.14
C TYR A 174 2.25 1.10 -0.66
N ASN A 175 2.09 -0.15 -0.28
CA ASN A 175 2.76 -1.25 -0.96
C ASN A 175 1.77 -2.34 -1.37
N LEU A 176 2.10 -3.05 -2.45
CA LEU A 176 1.39 -4.23 -2.91
C LEU A 176 2.29 -5.46 -2.85
N SER A 177 1.68 -6.61 -2.59
CA SER A 177 2.37 -7.90 -2.66
C SER A 177 1.42 -8.97 -3.17
N MET A 178 1.92 -9.83 -4.06
CA MET A 178 1.25 -11.09 -4.42
C MET A 178 1.13 -11.98 -3.18
N THR A 179 0.10 -12.86 -3.12
CA THR A 179 -0.16 -13.68 -1.93
C THR A 179 0.10 -15.18 -2.11
N HIS A 180 -0.06 -15.72 -3.31
CA HIS A 180 0.00 -17.15 -3.55
C HIS A 180 1.30 -17.64 -4.18
N HIS A 181 2.35 -16.83 -4.09
CA HIS A 181 3.70 -17.20 -4.53
C HIS A 181 4.54 -17.69 -3.33
N PRO A 182 5.48 -18.64 -3.51
CA PRO A 182 6.34 -19.13 -2.42
C PRO A 182 7.17 -18.06 -1.70
N LEU A 183 7.45 -16.94 -2.36
CA LEU A 183 8.20 -15.82 -1.79
C LEU A 183 7.30 -14.74 -1.13
N PHE A 184 5.99 -14.95 -1.06
CA PHE A 184 5.04 -13.97 -0.52
C PHE A 184 5.50 -13.33 0.79
N GLN A 185 5.81 -14.14 1.79
CA GLN A 185 6.18 -13.64 3.12
C GLN A 185 7.47 -12.80 3.12
N LYS A 186 8.38 -13.06 2.20
CA LYS A 186 9.60 -12.24 2.04
C LYS A 186 9.29 -10.93 1.33
N VAL A 187 8.49 -10.99 0.25
CA VAL A 187 8.16 -9.82 -0.57
C VAL A 187 7.32 -8.83 0.23
N VAL A 188 6.31 -9.26 0.98
CA VAL A 188 5.48 -8.33 1.77
C VAL A 188 6.31 -7.55 2.80
N VAL A 189 7.31 -8.16 3.41
CA VAL A 189 8.23 -7.49 4.35
C VAL A 189 9.16 -6.53 3.61
N HIS A 190 9.70 -6.95 2.47
CA HIS A 190 10.57 -6.15 1.61
C HIS A 190 9.87 -4.87 1.13
N GLU A 191 8.69 -5.00 0.52
CA GLU A 191 7.91 -3.86 0.02
C GLU A 191 7.47 -2.90 1.16
N PHE A 192 7.22 -3.46 2.34
CA PHE A 192 6.94 -2.63 3.51
C PHE A 192 8.16 -1.84 3.95
N GLY A 193 9.36 -2.37 3.80
CA GLY A 193 10.62 -1.66 4.02
C GLY A 193 10.73 -0.40 3.16
N HIS A 194 10.35 -0.47 1.89
CA HIS A 194 10.32 0.68 0.99
C HIS A 194 9.27 1.70 1.42
N SER A 195 8.02 1.26 1.61
CA SER A 195 6.89 2.16 1.87
C SER A 195 6.92 2.80 3.25
N PHE A 196 7.39 2.07 4.27
CA PHE A 196 7.43 2.50 5.67
C PHE A 196 8.70 3.28 6.02
N ALA A 197 9.87 2.76 5.64
CA ALA A 197 11.16 3.28 6.09
C ALA A 197 11.97 3.96 4.98
N GLY A 198 11.51 3.91 3.73
CA GLY A 198 12.23 4.48 2.59
C GLY A 198 13.55 3.76 2.29
N LEU A 199 13.63 2.45 2.63
CA LEU A 199 14.81 1.65 2.32
C LEU A 199 14.95 1.50 0.81
N ALA A 200 16.16 1.61 0.29
CA ALA A 200 16.49 1.33 -1.09
C ALA A 200 16.81 -0.16 -1.27
N ASP A 201 16.72 -0.63 -2.51
CA ASP A 201 17.21 -1.96 -2.88
C ASP A 201 18.73 -2.00 -2.78
N GLU A 202 19.25 -3.05 -2.13
CA GLU A 202 20.70 -3.26 -1.99
C GLU A 202 21.22 -4.34 -2.95
N TYR A 203 20.38 -4.79 -3.90
CA TYR A 203 20.78 -5.71 -4.94
C TYR A 203 21.00 -4.98 -6.27
N ALA A 204 21.91 -5.47 -7.06
CA ALA A 204 22.11 -5.01 -8.43
C ALA A 204 22.01 -6.22 -9.39
N TYR A 205 21.39 -6.01 -10.53
CA TYR A 205 21.43 -7.00 -11.61
C TYR A 205 22.67 -6.75 -12.46
N GLU A 206 23.37 -7.80 -12.89
CA GLU A 206 24.57 -7.70 -13.75
C GLU A 206 24.32 -6.89 -15.03
N GLN A 207 23.06 -6.76 -15.47
CA GLN A 207 22.64 -6.06 -16.67
C GLN A 207 22.14 -4.62 -16.41
N GLU A 208 21.95 -4.23 -15.16
CA GLU A 208 21.60 -2.86 -14.82
C GLU A 208 22.85 -1.98 -14.91
N GLN A 209 22.88 -1.08 -15.88
CA GLN A 209 23.85 -0.01 -15.86
C GLN A 209 23.54 0.87 -14.65
N LEU A 210 24.50 0.95 -13.73
CA LEU A 210 24.44 1.94 -12.66
C LEU A 210 24.22 3.31 -13.30
N SER A 211 23.23 4.05 -12.82
CA SER A 211 23.01 5.41 -13.27
C SER A 211 24.32 6.18 -13.17
N ILE A 212 24.75 6.80 -14.27
CA ILE A 212 25.91 7.70 -14.28
C ILE A 212 25.61 9.04 -13.60
N HIS A 213 24.38 9.23 -13.13
CA HIS A 213 23.95 10.43 -12.42
C HIS A 213 23.92 10.15 -10.90
N PRO A 214 24.95 10.62 -10.14
CA PRO A 214 25.01 10.41 -8.69
C PRO A 214 23.81 10.97 -7.92
N LEU A 215 23.03 11.83 -8.56
CA LEU A 215 21.85 12.49 -7.97
C LEU A 215 20.62 11.57 -7.84
N ASP A 216 20.62 10.44 -8.53
CA ASP A 216 19.53 9.47 -8.46
C ASP A 216 19.72 8.49 -7.27
N ILE A 217 20.83 8.60 -6.55
CA ILE A 217 21.23 7.68 -5.47
C ILE A 217 21.20 8.37 -4.10
N GLU A 218 20.79 9.64 -4.03
CA GLU A 218 20.69 10.29 -2.73
C GLU A 218 19.46 9.81 -1.94
N PRO A 219 19.66 9.38 -0.67
CA PRO A 219 18.60 8.94 0.22
C PRO A 219 17.64 10.06 0.58
#